data_68d61d0cbbf54073efc676a9781a0359
#
_entry.id   68d61d0cbbf54073efc676a9781a0359
#
_cell.length_a   1.000
_cell.length_b   1.000
_cell.length_c   1.000
_cell.angle_alpha   90.00
_cell.angle_beta   90.00
_cell.angle_gamma   90.00
#
_symmetry.space_group_name_H-M   'P 1'
#
loop_
_entity.id
_entity.type
_entity.pdbx_description
1 polymer ?
#
loop_
_entity_poly.entity_id
_entity_poly.type
_entity_poly.pdbx_seq_one_letter_code
_entity_poly.pdbx_strand_id
1 'polypeptide(L)'
;MIAGTKKEGYPVDFAISNYGGLRVPYVSAGPLTRGEIYELCPFDNLLVIVDVPGDILDTLLQQIASSEGWPVSNGLRMVIKDNKVESCTIHNQPIVSSQIYKVAMPDYVANGGDGLKALIPLSRVQTSKLIRDILIEYAQESTRMGKGISASIDGRITIQK
;
A
#
# COMPACT_ATOMS: atom_id res chain seq x y z
N MET A 1 -0.30 0.99 7.04
CA MET A 1 -0.34 -0.47 6.87
C MET A 1 0.88 -1.17 7.49
N ILE A 2 2.13 -0.93 7.10
CA ILE A 2 3.32 -1.61 7.69
C ILE A 2 3.33 -1.60 9.24
N ALA A 3 3.07 -0.45 9.88
CA ALA A 3 2.98 -0.39 11.34
C ALA A 3 1.83 -1.25 11.91
N GLY A 4 0.72 -1.34 11.18
CA GLY A 4 -0.43 -2.17 11.56
C GLY A 4 -0.07 -3.67 11.48
N THR A 5 0.52 -4.13 10.39
CA THR A 5 0.93 -5.54 10.26
C THR A 5 1.96 -5.94 11.31
N LYS A 6 2.90 -5.05 11.61
CA LYS A 6 3.93 -5.29 12.64
C LYS A 6 3.32 -5.44 14.04
N LYS A 7 2.30 -4.64 14.38
CA LYS A 7 1.58 -4.74 15.67
C LYS A 7 0.83 -6.08 15.80
N GLU A 8 0.32 -6.60 14.69
CA GLU A 8 -0.37 -7.91 14.62
C GLU A 8 0.60 -9.11 14.53
N GLY A 9 1.92 -8.88 14.51
CA GLY A 9 2.92 -9.93 14.43
C GLY A 9 3.18 -10.47 13.02
N TYR A 10 2.71 -9.77 11.98
CA TYR A 10 2.89 -10.18 10.58
C TYR A 10 3.96 -9.31 9.89
N PRO A 11 5.19 -9.79 9.73
CA PRO A 11 6.18 -9.09 8.92
C PRO A 11 5.76 -9.13 7.44
N VAL A 12 5.98 -8.00 6.74
CA VAL A 12 5.68 -7.87 5.31
C VAL A 12 6.83 -7.21 4.59
N ASP A 13 7.03 -7.56 3.31
CA ASP A 13 8.07 -6.98 2.49
C ASP A 13 7.73 -5.55 2.09
N PHE A 14 6.46 -5.30 1.72
CA PHE A 14 5.97 -3.96 1.44
C PHE A 14 4.44 -3.90 1.56
N ALA A 15 3.91 -2.69 1.43
CA ALA A 15 2.47 -2.44 1.44
C ALA A 15 2.07 -1.58 0.24
N ILE A 16 0.87 -1.81 -0.26
CA ILE A 16 0.25 -1.03 -1.33
C ILE A 16 -1.16 -0.58 -0.94
N SER A 17 -1.61 0.49 -1.56
CA SER A 17 -3.03 0.89 -1.58
C SER A 17 -3.37 1.42 -2.96
N ASN A 18 -4.58 1.18 -3.42
CA ASN A 18 -5.03 1.75 -4.68
C ASN A 18 -5.50 3.20 -4.49
N TYR A 19 -5.42 4.00 -5.54
CA TYR A 19 -5.90 5.39 -5.51
C TYR A 19 -7.39 5.49 -5.25
N GLY A 20 -8.19 4.56 -5.78
CA GLY A 20 -9.63 4.54 -5.56
C GLY A 20 -10.03 4.42 -4.09
N GLY A 21 -9.13 3.94 -3.23
CA GLY A 21 -9.31 3.88 -1.78
C GLY A 21 -9.15 5.23 -1.07
N LEU A 22 -8.56 6.24 -1.74
CA LEU A 22 -8.34 7.58 -1.22
C LEU A 22 -9.27 8.56 -1.93
N ARG A 23 -10.17 9.21 -1.21
CA ARG A 23 -11.31 9.96 -1.80
C ARG A 23 -11.20 11.48 -1.74
N VAL A 24 -10.16 12.00 -1.09
CA VAL A 24 -9.88 13.44 -1.05
C VAL A 24 -8.52 13.74 -1.67
N PRO A 25 -8.37 14.84 -2.42
CA PRO A 25 -7.13 15.17 -3.12
C PRO A 25 -6.03 15.68 -2.19
N TYR A 26 -6.39 16.19 -1.03
CA TYR A 26 -5.47 16.71 -0.01
C TYR A 26 -6.10 16.70 1.37
N VAL A 27 -5.27 16.75 2.38
CA VAL A 27 -5.64 17.01 3.78
C VAL A 27 -4.97 18.31 4.19
N SER A 28 -5.73 19.26 4.73
CA SER A 28 -5.20 20.56 5.14
C SER A 28 -4.21 20.43 6.29
N ALA A 29 -3.25 21.35 6.34
CA ALA A 29 -2.36 21.43 7.50
C ALA A 29 -3.15 21.91 8.73
N GLY A 30 -2.90 21.27 9.86
CA GLY A 30 -3.56 21.59 11.12
C GLY A 30 -3.96 20.35 11.92
N PRO A 31 -4.90 20.49 12.86
CA PRO A 31 -5.44 19.35 13.59
C PRO A 31 -6.16 18.39 12.65
N LEU A 32 -5.75 17.13 12.65
CA LEU A 32 -6.40 16.08 11.86
C LEU A 32 -7.54 15.47 12.68
N THR A 33 -8.75 15.56 12.16
CA THR A 33 -9.95 15.01 12.80
C THR A 33 -10.26 13.59 12.33
N ARG A 34 -11.02 12.85 13.12
CA ARG A 34 -11.54 11.52 12.68
C ARG A 34 -12.42 11.65 11.44
N GLY A 35 -13.22 12.73 11.34
CA GLY A 35 -14.07 13.00 10.18
C GLY A 35 -13.27 13.08 8.89
N GLU A 36 -12.18 13.84 8.88
CA GLU A 36 -11.29 13.96 7.71
C GLU A 36 -10.65 12.62 7.32
N ILE A 37 -10.33 11.74 8.29
CA ILE A 37 -9.85 10.39 7.97
C ILE A 37 -10.97 9.54 7.37
N TYR A 38 -12.22 9.70 7.81
CA TYR A 38 -13.38 9.03 7.21
C TYR A 38 -13.66 9.52 5.79
N GLU A 39 -13.49 10.82 5.53
CA GLU A 39 -13.58 11.38 4.18
C GLU A 39 -12.44 10.89 3.28
N LEU A 40 -11.21 10.81 3.81
CA LEU A 40 -10.05 10.30 3.09
C LEU A 40 -10.20 8.82 2.73
N CYS A 41 -10.63 8.00 3.67
CA CYS A 41 -10.75 6.54 3.54
C CYS A 41 -12.15 6.09 3.98
N PRO A 42 -13.23 6.29 3.16
CA PRO A 42 -14.60 6.01 3.57
C PRO A 42 -14.98 4.53 3.58
N PHE A 43 -14.16 3.68 2.98
CA PHE A 43 -14.44 2.25 2.84
C PHE A 43 -14.03 1.45 4.08
N ASP A 44 -14.79 0.41 4.39
CA ASP A 44 -14.49 -0.53 5.46
C ASP A 44 -13.54 -1.64 4.97
N ASN A 45 -12.49 -1.24 4.24
CA ASN A 45 -11.49 -2.18 3.76
C ASN A 45 -10.66 -2.74 4.92
N LEU A 46 -10.59 -4.07 4.99
CA LEU A 46 -9.73 -4.77 5.92
C LEU A 46 -8.29 -4.79 5.41
N LEU A 47 -7.34 -4.74 6.33
CA LEU A 47 -5.95 -5.01 6.02
C LEU A 47 -5.77 -6.52 5.84
N VAL A 48 -5.24 -6.94 4.70
CA VAL A 48 -4.85 -8.32 4.43
C VAL A 48 -3.38 -8.41 4.05
N ILE A 49 -2.77 -9.55 4.33
CA ILE A 49 -1.42 -9.89 3.92
C ILE A 49 -1.53 -11.05 2.93
N VAL A 50 -1.06 -10.86 1.71
CA VAL A 50 -1.11 -11.84 0.63
C VAL A 50 0.29 -12.36 0.36
N ASP A 51 0.43 -13.68 0.25
CA ASP A 51 1.64 -14.35 -0.19
C ASP A 51 1.68 -14.31 -1.73
N VAL A 52 2.43 -13.36 -2.30
CA VAL A 52 2.47 -13.10 -3.74
C VAL A 52 3.74 -13.71 -4.34
N PRO A 53 3.63 -14.74 -5.19
CA PRO A 53 4.77 -15.24 -5.96
C PRO A 53 5.35 -14.14 -6.86
N GLY A 54 6.68 -14.17 -7.08
CA GLY A 54 7.37 -13.11 -7.81
C GLY A 54 6.93 -12.96 -9.27
N ASP A 55 6.48 -14.04 -9.92
CA ASP A 55 5.89 -14.00 -11.27
C ASP A 55 4.51 -13.32 -11.29
N ILE A 56 3.68 -13.54 -10.25
CA ILE A 56 2.40 -12.84 -10.08
C ILE A 56 2.63 -11.39 -9.64
N LEU A 57 3.68 -11.14 -8.87
CA LEU A 57 4.05 -9.80 -8.44
C LEU A 57 4.32 -8.87 -9.64
N ASP A 58 4.90 -9.39 -10.69
CA ASP A 58 5.12 -8.61 -11.93
C ASP A 58 3.79 -8.09 -12.51
N THR A 59 2.75 -8.92 -12.54
CA THR A 59 1.40 -8.50 -12.97
C THR A 59 0.85 -7.37 -12.08
N LEU A 60 1.02 -7.46 -10.76
CA LEU A 60 0.62 -6.41 -9.82
C LEU A 60 1.37 -5.09 -10.10
N LEU A 61 2.69 -5.17 -10.31
CA LEU A 61 3.51 -4.00 -10.57
C LEU A 61 3.17 -3.34 -11.92
N GLN A 62 2.86 -4.13 -12.95
CA GLN A 62 2.41 -3.60 -14.23
C GLN A 62 1.05 -2.90 -14.11
N GLN A 63 0.13 -3.41 -13.27
CA GLN A 63 -1.13 -2.71 -12.99
C GLN A 63 -0.88 -1.37 -12.29
N ILE A 64 0.05 -1.33 -11.34
CA ILE A 64 0.46 -0.08 -10.68
C ILE A 64 1.05 0.90 -11.70
N ALA A 65 1.91 0.42 -12.60
CA ALA A 65 2.54 1.25 -13.62
C ALA A 65 1.53 1.79 -14.64
N SER A 66 0.58 0.96 -15.08
CA SER A 66 -0.47 1.37 -16.03
C SER A 66 -1.43 2.42 -15.47
N SER A 67 -1.50 2.53 -14.15
CA SER A 67 -2.29 3.52 -13.40
C SER A 67 -1.45 4.73 -12.95
N GLU A 68 -0.30 4.97 -13.58
CA GLU A 68 0.63 6.06 -13.21
C GLU A 68 1.13 6.01 -11.76
N GLY A 69 1.19 4.81 -11.18
CA GLY A 69 1.62 4.56 -9.82
C GLY A 69 0.47 4.42 -8.82
N TRP A 70 0.75 3.82 -7.69
CA TRP A 70 -0.13 3.72 -6.51
C TRP A 70 0.64 4.10 -5.25
N PRO A 71 -0.04 4.44 -4.14
CA PRO A 71 0.60 4.57 -2.85
C PRO A 71 1.29 3.27 -2.44
N VAL A 72 2.62 3.30 -2.30
CA VAL A 72 3.43 2.16 -1.88
C VAL A 72 4.24 2.52 -0.64
N SER A 73 4.60 1.50 0.15
CA SER A 73 5.48 1.70 1.30
C SER A 73 6.94 1.86 0.90
N ASN A 74 7.77 2.35 1.82
CA ASN A 74 9.17 2.65 1.60
C ASN A 74 10.05 1.42 1.21
N GLY A 75 9.56 0.20 1.39
CA GLY A 75 10.29 -1.02 0.98
C GLY A 75 10.34 -1.22 -0.54
N LEU A 76 9.47 -0.56 -1.31
CA LEU A 76 9.41 -0.70 -2.75
C LEU A 76 9.93 0.57 -3.45
N ARG A 77 10.72 0.41 -4.51
CA ARG A 77 11.18 1.45 -5.42
C ARG A 77 10.87 1.04 -6.84
N MET A 78 10.23 1.91 -7.62
CA MET A 78 9.82 1.59 -9.00
C MET A 78 10.03 2.79 -9.92
N VAL A 79 10.56 2.53 -11.10
CA VAL A 79 10.60 3.48 -12.22
C VAL A 79 9.57 3.04 -13.25
N ILE A 80 8.69 3.97 -13.61
CA ILE A 80 7.66 3.79 -14.63
C ILE A 80 8.07 4.60 -15.85
N LYS A 81 8.03 3.98 -17.03
CA LYS A 81 8.21 4.64 -18.31
C LYS A 81 7.18 4.13 -19.30
N ASP A 82 6.54 5.04 -20.02
CA ASP A 82 5.49 4.71 -21.00
C ASP A 82 4.39 3.79 -20.39
N ASN A 83 3.99 4.05 -19.15
CA ASN A 83 3.01 3.27 -18.37
C ASN A 83 3.42 1.80 -18.14
N LYS A 84 4.72 1.50 -18.19
CA LYS A 84 5.29 0.17 -17.91
C LYS A 84 6.33 0.25 -16.82
N VAL A 85 6.55 -0.86 -16.13
CA VAL A 85 7.67 -0.98 -15.19
C VAL A 85 8.97 -1.04 -15.97
N GLU A 86 9.82 -0.02 -15.84
CA GLU A 86 11.18 -0.01 -16.34
C GLU A 86 12.12 -0.73 -15.37
N SER A 87 11.98 -0.46 -14.09
CA SER A 87 12.71 -1.16 -13.04
C SER A 87 11.92 -1.16 -11.73
N CYS A 88 12.11 -2.21 -10.93
CA CYS A 88 11.53 -2.30 -9.59
C CYS A 88 12.48 -3.06 -8.66
N THR A 89 12.57 -2.59 -7.42
CA THR A 89 13.32 -3.25 -6.35
C THR A 89 12.50 -3.30 -5.06
N ILE A 90 12.72 -4.35 -4.27
CA ILE A 90 12.17 -4.48 -2.92
C ILE A 90 13.36 -4.54 -1.95
N HIS A 91 13.41 -3.61 -0.98
CA HIS A 91 14.54 -3.44 -0.06
C HIS A 91 15.90 -3.34 -0.79
N ASN A 92 15.91 -2.61 -1.93
CA ASN A 92 17.07 -2.44 -2.82
C ASN A 92 17.58 -3.75 -3.46
N GLN A 93 16.77 -4.82 -3.47
CA GLN A 93 17.09 -6.07 -4.14
C GLN A 93 16.17 -6.26 -5.35
N PRO A 94 16.67 -6.82 -6.46
CA PRO A 94 15.84 -7.20 -7.59
C PRO A 94 14.76 -8.21 -7.18
N ILE A 95 13.63 -8.19 -7.91
CA ILE A 95 12.56 -9.18 -7.70
C ILE A 95 13.01 -10.52 -8.28
N VAL A 96 12.78 -11.59 -7.50
CA VAL A 96 13.09 -12.97 -7.89
C VAL A 96 11.79 -13.71 -8.14
N SER A 97 11.57 -14.21 -9.34
CA SER A 97 10.31 -14.84 -9.75
C SER A 97 9.93 -16.07 -8.92
N SER A 98 10.92 -16.81 -8.41
CA SER A 98 10.69 -18.01 -7.58
C SER A 98 10.49 -17.71 -6.09
N GLN A 99 10.60 -16.44 -5.67
CA GLN A 99 10.42 -16.02 -4.28
C GLN A 99 8.96 -15.64 -4.03
N ILE A 100 8.48 -15.87 -2.80
CA ILE A 100 7.19 -15.39 -2.31
C ILE A 100 7.41 -14.10 -1.52
N TYR A 101 6.63 -13.08 -1.86
CA TYR A 101 6.63 -11.78 -1.19
C TYR A 101 5.36 -11.58 -0.37
N LYS A 102 5.51 -11.18 0.88
CA LYS A 102 4.38 -10.85 1.76
C LYS A 102 3.98 -9.40 1.53
N VAL A 103 2.84 -9.20 0.90
CA VAL A 103 2.34 -7.87 0.53
C VAL A 103 1.12 -7.51 1.35
N ALA A 104 1.19 -6.40 2.08
CA ALA A 104 0.04 -5.86 2.80
C ALA A 104 -0.78 -4.96 1.87
N MET A 105 -2.09 -5.20 1.82
CA MET A 105 -2.99 -4.46 0.93
C MET A 105 -4.43 -4.41 1.47
N PRO A 106 -5.30 -3.55 0.89
CA PRO A 106 -6.75 -3.63 1.12
C PRO A 106 -7.31 -4.97 0.64
N ASP A 107 -8.27 -5.53 1.37
CA ASP A 107 -9.01 -6.73 0.96
C ASP A 107 -9.72 -6.55 -0.40
N TYR A 108 -10.19 -5.35 -0.71
CA TYR A 108 -10.71 -5.00 -2.04
C TYR A 108 -9.72 -5.36 -3.16
N VAL A 109 -8.44 -4.97 -3.00
CA VAL A 109 -7.38 -5.27 -3.99
C VAL A 109 -7.10 -6.77 -4.05
N ALA A 110 -6.98 -7.42 -2.88
CA ALA A 110 -6.73 -8.86 -2.79
C ALA A 110 -7.88 -9.70 -3.38
N ASN A 111 -9.10 -9.18 -3.39
CA ASN A 111 -10.28 -9.79 -4.00
C ASN A 111 -10.45 -9.47 -5.49
N GLY A 112 -9.41 -8.98 -6.14
CA GLY A 112 -9.40 -8.73 -7.59
C GLY A 112 -9.86 -7.34 -8.00
N GLY A 113 -9.96 -6.41 -7.06
CA GLY A 113 -10.21 -5.00 -7.34
C GLY A 113 -9.18 -4.42 -8.29
N ASP A 114 -9.57 -3.39 -9.05
CA ASP A 114 -8.76 -2.73 -10.08
C ASP A 114 -8.14 -3.70 -11.11
N GLY A 115 -8.85 -4.82 -11.39
CA GLY A 115 -8.45 -5.80 -12.40
C GLY A 115 -7.45 -6.86 -11.93
N LEU A 116 -7.03 -6.87 -10.67
CA LEU A 116 -6.02 -7.77 -10.12
C LEU A 116 -6.55 -9.18 -9.78
N LYS A 117 -7.27 -9.81 -10.71
CA LYS A 117 -7.86 -11.14 -10.55
C LYS A 117 -6.84 -12.24 -10.19
N ALA A 118 -5.58 -12.05 -10.58
CA ALA A 118 -4.49 -13.00 -10.25
C ALA A 118 -4.23 -13.13 -8.75
N LEU A 119 -4.64 -12.15 -7.94
CA LEU A 119 -4.50 -12.19 -6.49
C LEU A 119 -5.56 -13.05 -5.78
N ILE A 120 -6.70 -13.30 -6.42
CA ILE A 120 -7.85 -13.99 -5.80
C ILE A 120 -7.49 -15.37 -5.24
N PRO A 121 -6.78 -16.26 -5.97
CA PRO A 121 -6.49 -17.61 -5.50
C PRO A 121 -5.33 -17.69 -4.51
N LEU A 122 -4.63 -16.57 -4.24
CA LEU A 122 -3.42 -16.59 -3.44
C LEU A 122 -3.72 -16.75 -1.94
N SER A 123 -2.79 -17.43 -1.25
CA SER A 123 -2.81 -17.56 0.21
C SER A 123 -2.73 -16.19 0.87
N ARG A 124 -3.54 -15.98 1.90
CA ARG A 124 -3.59 -14.69 2.60
C ARG A 124 -3.97 -14.83 4.06
N VAL A 125 -3.50 -13.90 4.86
CA VAL A 125 -3.96 -13.67 6.23
C VAL A 125 -4.85 -12.43 6.22
N GLN A 126 -6.08 -12.59 6.65
CA GLN A 126 -7.01 -11.47 6.85
C GLN A 126 -6.94 -11.03 8.30
N THR A 127 -6.58 -9.78 8.53
CA THR A 127 -6.62 -9.20 9.88
C THR A 127 -8.03 -8.73 10.21
N SER A 128 -8.30 -8.48 11.48
CA SER A 128 -9.56 -7.83 11.92
C SER A 128 -9.50 -6.30 11.83
N LYS A 129 -8.42 -5.73 11.30
CA LYS A 129 -8.16 -4.29 11.32
C LYS A 129 -8.66 -3.61 10.05
N LEU A 130 -9.49 -2.61 10.21
CA LEU A 130 -9.82 -1.68 9.13
C LEU A 130 -8.60 -0.77 8.84
N ILE A 131 -8.32 -0.53 7.57
CA ILE A 131 -7.22 0.37 7.15
C ILE A 131 -7.42 1.76 7.73
N ARG A 132 -8.67 2.24 7.75
CA ARG A 132 -9.02 3.52 8.34
C ARG A 132 -8.69 3.59 9.83
N ASP A 133 -8.97 2.54 10.59
CA ASP A 133 -8.67 2.50 12.03
C ASP A 133 -7.16 2.49 12.28
N ILE A 134 -6.38 1.81 11.43
CA ILE A 134 -4.91 1.86 11.48
C ILE A 134 -4.38 3.28 11.26
N LEU A 135 -4.99 4.04 10.35
CA LEU A 135 -4.63 5.45 10.14
C LEU A 135 -4.95 6.31 11.37
N ILE A 136 -6.12 6.10 11.99
CA ILE A 136 -6.53 6.79 13.21
C ILE A 136 -5.54 6.46 14.35
N GLU A 137 -5.26 5.17 14.58
CA GLU A 137 -4.32 4.73 15.61
C GLU A 137 -2.92 5.35 15.39
N TYR A 138 -2.43 5.37 14.15
CA TYR A 138 -1.15 5.96 13.80
C TYR A 138 -1.11 7.48 14.09
N ALA A 139 -2.17 8.20 13.72
CA ALA A 139 -2.30 9.62 13.97
C ALA A 139 -2.27 9.93 15.48
N GLN A 140 -3.05 9.19 16.26
CA GLN A 140 -3.11 9.32 17.72
C GLN A 140 -1.77 9.01 18.39
N GLU A 141 -1.07 7.97 17.93
CA GLU A 141 0.23 7.60 18.46
C GLU A 141 1.29 8.66 18.16
N SER A 142 1.32 9.18 16.93
CA SER A 142 2.20 10.28 16.53
C SER A 142 1.98 11.52 17.40
N THR A 143 0.72 11.89 17.63
CA THR A 143 0.37 13.02 18.51
C THR A 143 0.82 12.79 19.95
N ARG A 144 0.63 11.59 20.52
CA ARG A 144 1.13 11.26 21.87
C ARG A 144 2.64 11.36 22.00
N MET A 145 3.37 11.11 20.91
CA MET A 145 4.82 11.26 20.86
C MET A 145 5.27 12.71 20.59
N GLY A 146 4.34 13.67 20.55
CA GLY A 146 4.65 15.07 20.22
C GLY A 146 5.07 15.29 18.76
N LYS A 147 4.74 14.35 17.87
CA LYS A 147 5.09 14.39 16.44
C LYS A 147 3.83 14.68 15.62
N GLY A 148 3.98 15.57 14.62
CA GLY A 148 2.98 15.72 13.58
C GLY A 148 3.06 14.57 12.57
N ILE A 149 2.00 14.44 11.76
CA ILE A 149 2.04 13.60 10.56
C ILE A 149 2.52 14.50 9.42
N SER A 150 3.57 14.07 8.75
CA SER A 150 4.08 14.72 7.54
C SER A 150 4.38 13.67 6.48
N ALA A 151 4.26 14.07 5.22
CA ALA A 151 4.63 13.25 4.09
C ALA A 151 5.55 14.05 3.16
N SER A 152 6.47 13.36 2.52
CA SER A 152 7.34 13.91 1.48
C SER A 152 7.39 12.96 0.29
N ILE A 153 7.61 13.53 -0.88
CA ILE A 153 7.88 12.75 -2.10
C ILE A 153 9.34 12.27 -1.99
N ASP A 154 9.54 10.98 -1.80
CA ASP A 154 10.87 10.37 -1.57
C ASP A 154 11.35 9.50 -2.75
N GLY A 155 10.68 9.62 -3.92
CA GLY A 155 11.05 8.90 -5.13
C GLY A 155 10.77 7.39 -5.09
N ARG A 156 9.81 6.93 -4.27
CA ARG A 156 9.39 5.51 -4.28
C ARG A 156 8.90 5.08 -5.63
N ILE A 157 8.15 5.94 -6.29
CA ILE A 157 7.73 5.80 -7.67
C ILE A 157 8.25 7.02 -8.42
N THR A 158 8.98 6.77 -9.50
CA THR A 158 9.47 7.80 -10.42
C THR A 158 8.84 7.53 -11.78
N ILE A 159 8.20 8.55 -12.37
CA ILE A 159 7.60 8.47 -13.70
C ILE A 159 8.52 9.21 -14.66
N GLN A 160 9.02 8.50 -15.66
CA GLN A 160 9.78 9.06 -16.78
C GLN A 160 8.84 9.25 -17.98
N LYS A 161 8.96 10.39 -18.61
CA LYS A 161 8.25 10.72 -19.84
C LYS A 161 9.12 10.38 -21.05
#